data_5581b13295359b7df7b4f0dcb3ef6f13
#
_entry.id   5581b13295359b7df7b4f0dcb3ef6f13
#
_cell.length_a   1.000
_cell.length_b   1.000
_cell.length_c   1.000
_cell.angle_alpha   90.00
_cell.angle_beta   90.00
_cell.angle_gamma   90.00
#
_symmetry.space_group_name_H-M   'P 1'
#
loop_
_entity.id
_entity.type
_entity.pdbx_description
1 polymer ?
#
loop_
_entity_poly.entity_id
_entity_poly.type
_entity_poly.pdbx_seq_one_letter_code
_entity_poly.pdbx_strand_id
1 'polypeptide(L)'
;MEMLNLDQLKSDLKENGVIVIPGFFERKLIEDIQLAAKNIFQIQFDHLGIKGDFLSQMTQLFQNHLDTFISCGKLIQTGLVELYQLSVNPDLIELVKNLGLSKPLMCTRPMLFFNHPNLAMSEHFYKTPLHQDWVSMLASQDSIVVWFPLIDLEIGHGPVIFYPGSHKLGPLTDKLENGFAEVPFDRSAYPKLQPEVNMGDIVIFSTLLVHESGVITNNQIRWSSHLRYTNMEDVDFVERGFPSPYINKPSQELIDKYLHKK
;
A
#
# COMPACT_ATOMS: atom_id res chain seq x y z
N MET A 1 24.49 -7.62 -4.27
CA MET A 1 23.28 -7.48 -5.09
C MET A 1 23.69 -7.95 -6.51
N GLU A 2 23.10 -9.04 -7.02
CA GLU A 2 23.27 -9.38 -8.43
C GLU A 2 22.85 -8.18 -9.27
N MET A 3 23.58 -7.89 -10.35
CA MET A 3 23.21 -6.76 -11.21
C MET A 3 21.81 -7.02 -11.78
N LEU A 4 20.84 -6.19 -11.37
CA LEU A 4 19.48 -6.23 -11.90
C LEU A 4 19.53 -6.00 -13.41
N ASN A 5 18.93 -6.88 -14.18
CA ASN A 5 18.76 -6.65 -15.61
C ASN A 5 17.62 -5.64 -15.82
N LEU A 6 17.96 -4.35 -15.78
CA LEU A 6 16.99 -3.25 -15.86
C LEU A 6 16.18 -3.26 -17.14
N ASP A 7 16.77 -3.63 -18.28
CA ASP A 7 16.06 -3.69 -19.56
C ASP A 7 14.99 -4.79 -19.54
N GLN A 8 15.30 -5.93 -18.94
CA GLN A 8 14.34 -7.02 -18.79
C GLN A 8 13.21 -6.61 -17.83
N LEU A 9 13.54 -6.03 -16.66
CA LEU A 9 12.54 -5.56 -15.69
C LEU A 9 11.59 -4.52 -16.30
N LYS A 10 12.13 -3.58 -17.09
CA LYS A 10 11.34 -2.58 -17.79
C LYS A 10 10.42 -3.20 -18.84
N SER A 11 10.94 -4.17 -19.61
CA SER A 11 10.15 -4.92 -20.60
C SER A 11 9.03 -5.72 -19.94
N ASP A 12 9.33 -6.42 -18.84
CA ASP A 12 8.36 -7.22 -18.11
C ASP A 12 7.28 -6.36 -17.46
N LEU A 13 7.65 -5.22 -16.85
CA LEU A 13 6.69 -4.27 -16.30
C LEU A 13 5.77 -3.71 -17.38
N LYS A 14 6.31 -3.36 -18.55
CA LYS A 14 5.53 -2.89 -19.70
C LYS A 14 4.57 -3.95 -20.24
N GLU A 15 5.00 -5.20 -20.31
CA GLU A 15 4.21 -6.28 -20.89
C GLU A 15 3.18 -6.83 -19.91
N ASN A 16 3.59 -7.11 -18.67
CA ASN A 16 2.77 -7.78 -17.66
C ASN A 16 2.09 -6.80 -16.69
N GLY A 17 2.63 -5.60 -16.54
CA GLY A 17 2.17 -4.61 -15.57
C GLY A 17 2.61 -4.91 -14.13
N VAL A 18 3.41 -5.95 -13.92
CA VAL A 18 3.91 -6.38 -12.60
C VAL A 18 5.26 -7.08 -12.74
N ILE A 19 6.16 -6.80 -11.79
CA ILE A 19 7.44 -7.47 -11.61
C ILE A 19 7.70 -7.75 -10.13
N VAL A 20 8.48 -8.79 -9.86
CA VAL A 20 8.94 -9.14 -8.51
C VAL A 20 10.47 -9.03 -8.48
N ILE A 21 10.99 -8.36 -7.48
CA ILE A 21 12.43 -8.20 -7.28
C ILE A 21 12.78 -8.78 -5.91
N PRO A 22 13.39 -9.98 -5.87
CA PRO A 22 13.78 -10.62 -4.62
C PRO A 22 14.92 -9.87 -3.93
N GLY A 23 14.89 -9.80 -2.61
CA GLY A 23 15.96 -9.30 -1.77
C GLY A 23 16.39 -7.86 -2.07
N PHE A 24 15.46 -7.00 -2.50
CA PHE A 24 15.77 -5.61 -2.83
C PHE A 24 16.14 -4.79 -1.60
N PHE A 25 15.39 -4.95 -0.51
CA PHE A 25 15.71 -4.32 0.77
C PHE A 25 16.42 -5.30 1.70
N GLU A 26 17.35 -4.77 2.49
CA GLU A 26 17.90 -5.53 3.60
C GLU A 26 16.77 -5.90 4.58
N ARG A 27 16.71 -7.17 4.96
CA ARG A 27 15.70 -7.70 5.88
C ARG A 27 15.62 -6.87 7.18
N LYS A 28 16.77 -6.49 7.73
CA LYS A 28 16.86 -5.70 8.95
C LYS A 28 16.13 -4.37 8.86
N LEU A 29 16.20 -3.69 7.71
CA LEU A 29 15.51 -2.43 7.48
C LEU A 29 13.98 -2.60 7.58
N ILE A 30 13.44 -3.68 7.02
CA ILE A 30 12.00 -3.96 7.06
C ILE A 30 11.57 -4.41 8.47
N GLU A 31 12.39 -5.19 9.17
CA GLU A 31 12.16 -5.56 10.59
C GLU A 31 12.08 -4.33 11.50
N ASP A 32 12.95 -3.34 11.29
CA ASP A 32 12.95 -2.10 12.08
C ASP A 32 11.66 -1.29 11.85
N ILE A 33 11.18 -1.21 10.61
CA ILE A 33 9.89 -0.56 10.30
C ILE A 33 8.73 -1.30 10.99
N GLN A 34 8.71 -2.63 10.92
CA GLN A 34 7.67 -3.42 11.57
C GLN A 34 7.69 -3.23 13.09
N LEU A 35 8.89 -3.25 13.68
CA LEU A 35 9.05 -3.05 15.12
C LEU A 35 8.59 -1.66 15.55
N ALA A 36 8.97 -0.61 14.82
CA ALA A 36 8.56 0.75 15.11
C ALA A 36 7.03 0.90 15.02
N ALA A 37 6.39 0.29 14.02
CA ALA A 37 4.93 0.27 13.89
C ALA A 37 4.26 -0.48 15.07
N LYS A 38 4.80 -1.64 15.46
CA LYS A 38 4.30 -2.41 16.62
C LYS A 38 4.45 -1.66 17.93
N ASN A 39 5.54 -0.89 18.10
CA ASN A 39 5.79 -0.10 19.30
C ASN A 39 4.74 0.98 19.53
N ILE A 40 4.18 1.57 18.48
CA ILE A 40 3.07 2.53 18.61
C ILE A 40 1.86 1.89 19.30
N PHE A 41 1.52 0.67 18.90
CA PHE A 41 0.46 -0.09 19.58
C PHE A 41 0.87 -0.52 20.99
N GLN A 42 2.10 -0.98 21.17
CA GLN A 42 2.59 -1.45 22.48
C GLN A 42 2.50 -0.37 23.56
N ILE A 43 2.85 0.88 23.22
CA ILE A 43 2.69 2.03 24.14
C ILE A 43 1.23 2.16 24.61
N GLN A 44 0.25 1.96 23.71
CA GLN A 44 -1.16 2.02 24.08
C GLN A 44 -1.61 0.79 24.87
N PHE A 45 -1.09 -0.40 24.55
CA PHE A 45 -1.38 -1.60 25.35
C PHE A 45 -0.92 -1.42 26.79
N ASP A 46 0.29 -0.90 26.99
CA ASP A 46 0.86 -0.67 28.32
C ASP A 46 0.06 0.40 29.09
N HIS A 47 -0.30 1.50 28.42
CA HIS A 47 -1.11 2.58 29.00
C HIS A 47 -2.50 2.11 29.44
N LEU A 48 -3.13 1.25 28.64
CA LEU A 48 -4.48 0.74 28.90
C LEU A 48 -4.50 -0.55 29.73
N GLY A 49 -3.33 -1.09 30.08
CA GLY A 49 -3.21 -2.34 30.84
C GLY A 49 -3.65 -3.59 30.07
N ILE A 50 -3.68 -3.54 28.73
CA ILE A 50 -4.06 -4.66 27.86
C ILE A 50 -2.96 -5.73 27.88
N LYS A 51 -3.34 -6.99 28.13
CA LYS A 51 -2.41 -8.11 28.27
C LYS A 51 -2.73 -9.23 27.27
N GLY A 52 -1.71 -10.05 26.95
CA GLY A 52 -1.82 -11.18 26.04
C GLY A 52 -0.72 -11.18 24.97
N ASP A 53 -0.80 -12.07 24.00
CA ASP A 53 0.00 -12.00 22.79
C ASP A 53 -0.44 -10.81 21.91
N PHE A 54 0.40 -10.46 20.94
CA PHE A 54 0.20 -9.24 20.14
C PHE A 54 -1.14 -9.19 19.40
N LEU A 55 -1.59 -10.31 18.80
CA LEU A 55 -2.89 -10.36 18.11
C LEU A 55 -4.06 -10.21 19.08
N SER A 56 -3.96 -10.85 20.25
CA SER A 56 -4.96 -10.71 21.32
C SER A 56 -5.04 -9.27 21.82
N GLN A 57 -3.88 -8.61 22.05
CA GLN A 57 -3.83 -7.20 22.46
C GLN A 57 -4.42 -6.28 21.38
N MET A 58 -4.08 -6.48 20.09
CA MET A 58 -4.66 -5.75 18.96
C MET A 58 -6.18 -5.92 18.91
N THR A 59 -6.65 -7.14 19.09
CA THR A 59 -8.10 -7.45 19.08
C THR A 59 -8.83 -6.77 20.24
N GLN A 60 -8.26 -6.80 21.44
CA GLN A 60 -8.83 -6.10 22.59
C GLN A 60 -8.86 -4.56 22.37
N LEU A 61 -7.77 -3.99 21.82
CA LEU A 61 -7.72 -2.56 21.50
C LEU A 61 -8.78 -2.20 20.45
N PHE A 62 -8.91 -3.01 19.39
CA PHE A 62 -9.91 -2.81 18.34
C PHE A 62 -11.35 -2.87 18.88
N GLN A 63 -11.66 -3.85 19.73
CA GLN A 63 -13.01 -4.08 20.24
C GLN A 63 -13.42 -3.08 21.33
N ASN A 64 -12.50 -2.68 22.20
CA ASN A 64 -12.83 -1.89 23.40
C ASN A 64 -12.37 -0.43 23.31
N HIS A 65 -11.44 -0.10 22.39
CA HIS A 65 -10.86 1.24 22.25
C HIS A 65 -10.63 1.60 20.77
N LEU A 66 -11.71 1.50 19.96
CA LEU A 66 -11.65 1.63 18.49
C LEU A 66 -11.01 2.95 18.03
N ASP A 67 -11.33 4.08 18.69
CA ASP A 67 -10.75 5.38 18.32
C ASP A 67 -9.23 5.41 18.53
N THR A 68 -8.75 4.78 19.59
CA THR A 68 -7.30 4.63 19.85
C THR A 68 -6.65 3.73 18.81
N PHE A 69 -7.28 2.59 18.47
CA PHE A 69 -6.81 1.70 17.42
C PHE A 69 -6.67 2.41 16.07
N ILE A 70 -7.71 3.16 15.67
CA ILE A 70 -7.71 3.96 14.43
C ILE A 70 -6.62 5.04 14.48
N SER A 71 -6.45 5.71 15.62
CA SER A 71 -5.44 6.76 15.81
C SER A 71 -4.02 6.22 15.70
N CYS A 72 -3.73 5.03 16.26
CA CYS A 72 -2.45 4.35 16.08
C CYS A 72 -2.17 4.06 14.60
N GLY A 73 -3.16 3.51 13.88
CA GLY A 73 -3.02 3.24 12.44
C GLY A 73 -2.78 4.51 11.62
N LYS A 74 -3.47 5.61 11.93
CA LYS A 74 -3.25 6.91 11.28
C LYS A 74 -1.85 7.46 11.59
N LEU A 75 -1.41 7.37 12.84
CA LEU A 75 -0.09 7.84 13.26
C LEU A 75 1.04 7.10 12.53
N ILE A 76 0.92 5.78 12.36
CA ILE A 76 1.88 4.98 11.56
C ILE A 76 1.99 5.55 10.14
N GLN A 77 0.88 5.77 9.48
CA GLN A 77 0.85 6.22 8.09
C GLN A 77 1.32 7.67 7.90
N THR A 78 1.18 8.52 8.91
CA THR A 78 1.49 9.95 8.78
C THR A 78 2.74 10.38 9.52
N GLY A 79 3.29 9.55 10.40
CA GLY A 79 4.37 9.96 11.29
C GLY A 79 5.50 8.95 11.47
N LEU A 80 5.41 7.73 10.94
CA LEU A 80 6.47 6.73 11.07
C LEU A 80 7.68 7.09 10.20
N VAL A 81 8.71 7.67 10.81
CA VAL A 81 9.89 8.22 10.13
C VAL A 81 10.60 7.17 9.29
N GLU A 82 10.77 5.96 9.80
CA GLU A 82 11.43 4.85 9.13
C GLU A 82 10.75 4.48 7.80
N LEU A 83 9.41 4.55 7.77
CA LEU A 83 8.65 4.29 6.56
C LEU A 83 8.81 5.41 5.51
N TYR A 84 8.91 6.66 5.95
CA TYR A 84 9.22 7.79 5.06
C TYR A 84 10.65 7.73 4.54
N GLN A 85 11.62 7.39 5.39
CA GLN A 85 13.01 7.19 4.96
C GLN A 85 13.12 6.08 3.89
N LEU A 86 12.38 4.98 4.06
CA LEU A 86 12.32 3.93 3.04
C LEU A 86 11.71 4.45 1.73
N SER A 87 10.67 5.27 1.81
CA SER A 87 9.99 5.78 0.62
C SER A 87 10.84 6.75 -0.23
N VAL A 88 11.92 7.26 0.33
CA VAL A 88 12.91 8.10 -0.39
C VAL A 88 14.28 7.44 -0.45
N ASN A 89 14.36 6.13 -0.22
CA ASN A 89 15.60 5.37 -0.33
C ASN A 89 16.24 5.60 -1.72
N PRO A 90 17.52 5.97 -1.80
CA PRO A 90 18.18 6.32 -3.06
C PRO A 90 18.14 5.21 -4.11
N ASP A 91 18.37 3.96 -3.70
CA ASP A 91 18.37 2.82 -4.62
C ASP A 91 16.96 2.56 -5.18
N LEU A 92 15.92 2.72 -4.34
CA LEU A 92 14.54 2.63 -4.77
C LEU A 92 14.17 3.74 -5.76
N ILE A 93 14.55 4.97 -5.48
CA ILE A 93 14.26 6.11 -6.36
C ILE A 93 15.00 5.96 -7.71
N GLU A 94 16.24 5.45 -7.68
CA GLU A 94 16.97 5.16 -8.91
C GLU A 94 16.31 4.05 -9.72
N LEU A 95 15.88 2.96 -9.07
CA LEU A 95 15.13 1.89 -9.72
C LEU A 95 13.84 2.43 -10.38
N VAL A 96 13.06 3.21 -9.65
CA VAL A 96 11.81 3.83 -10.15
C VAL A 96 12.07 4.69 -11.39
N LYS A 97 13.16 5.48 -11.41
CA LYS A 97 13.57 6.25 -12.58
C LYS A 97 13.94 5.33 -13.77
N ASN A 98 14.71 4.31 -13.50
CA ASN A 98 15.13 3.34 -14.52
C ASN A 98 13.95 2.56 -15.09
N LEU A 99 12.87 2.35 -14.33
CA LEU A 99 11.64 1.74 -14.82
C LEU A 99 10.77 2.66 -15.68
N GLY A 100 11.07 3.95 -15.75
CA GLY A 100 10.43 4.89 -16.68
C GLY A 100 9.90 6.18 -16.08
N LEU A 101 9.81 6.30 -14.76
CA LEU A 101 9.39 7.55 -14.11
C LEU A 101 10.58 8.51 -14.03
N SER A 102 10.83 9.27 -15.10
CA SER A 102 12.00 10.17 -15.21
C SER A 102 12.09 11.17 -14.05
N LYS A 103 10.94 11.68 -13.59
CA LYS A 103 10.82 12.57 -12.43
C LYS A 103 9.74 12.06 -11.47
N PRO A 104 10.08 11.10 -10.61
CA PRO A 104 9.13 10.51 -9.71
C PRO A 104 8.69 11.49 -8.60
N LEU A 105 7.40 11.53 -8.35
CA LEU A 105 6.79 12.15 -7.17
C LEU A 105 6.04 11.08 -6.38
N MET A 106 5.97 11.22 -5.07
CA MET A 106 5.06 10.42 -4.26
C MET A 106 3.64 10.95 -4.45
N CYS A 107 2.74 10.12 -4.98
CA CYS A 107 1.35 10.54 -5.17
C CYS A 107 0.51 10.46 -3.90
N THR A 108 0.94 9.66 -2.93
CA THR A 108 0.25 9.55 -1.63
C THR A 108 1.29 9.36 -0.51
N ARG A 109 0.88 9.57 0.75
CA ARG A 109 1.71 9.14 1.88
C ARG A 109 1.99 7.63 1.79
N PRO A 110 3.10 7.14 2.36
CA PRO A 110 3.34 5.71 2.54
C PRO A 110 2.15 5.06 3.27
N MET A 111 1.75 3.87 2.83
CA MET A 111 0.64 3.13 3.44
C MET A 111 1.17 1.86 4.05
N LEU A 112 0.90 1.64 5.34
CA LEU A 112 1.22 0.41 6.04
C LEU A 112 -0.07 -0.26 6.51
N PHE A 113 -0.25 -1.52 6.15
CA PHE A 113 -1.41 -2.32 6.48
C PHE A 113 -1.06 -3.45 7.45
N PHE A 114 -1.98 -3.71 8.37
CA PHE A 114 -1.95 -4.82 9.32
C PHE A 114 -3.32 -5.54 9.28
N ASN A 115 -3.47 -6.39 8.27
CA ASN A 115 -4.75 -7.00 7.94
C ASN A 115 -4.97 -8.32 8.71
N HIS A 116 -6.12 -8.42 9.38
CA HIS A 116 -6.58 -9.65 10.03
C HIS A 116 -8.12 -9.58 10.20
N PRO A 117 -8.86 -10.70 10.06
CA PRO A 117 -10.31 -10.70 10.24
C PRO A 117 -10.80 -10.11 11.58
N ASN A 118 -10.08 -10.36 12.67
CA ASN A 118 -10.42 -9.85 14.00
C ASN A 118 -10.19 -8.33 14.19
N LEU A 119 -9.54 -7.68 13.22
CA LEU A 119 -9.18 -6.25 13.27
C LEU A 119 -9.97 -5.43 12.26
N ALA A 120 -11.15 -5.91 11.87
CA ALA A 120 -11.97 -5.26 10.85
C ALA A 120 -13.46 -5.38 11.16
N MET A 121 -14.22 -4.32 10.82
CA MET A 121 -15.69 -4.30 10.96
C MET A 121 -16.39 -5.14 9.88
N SER A 122 -15.75 -5.33 8.72
CA SER A 122 -16.23 -6.16 7.63
C SER A 122 -15.07 -6.71 6.80
N GLU A 123 -15.36 -7.70 5.94
CA GLU A 123 -14.37 -8.36 5.08
C GLU A 123 -13.58 -7.35 4.21
N HIS A 124 -14.22 -6.33 3.69
CA HIS A 124 -13.61 -5.33 2.80
C HIS A 124 -12.45 -4.55 3.45
N PHE A 125 -12.40 -4.45 4.79
CA PHE A 125 -11.32 -3.75 5.48
C PHE A 125 -10.02 -4.56 5.63
N TYR A 126 -10.06 -5.89 5.49
CA TYR A 126 -8.85 -6.72 5.53
C TYR A 126 -8.61 -7.49 4.22
N LYS A 127 -9.60 -7.52 3.34
CA LYS A 127 -9.53 -8.15 2.02
C LYS A 127 -10.05 -7.16 0.99
N THR A 128 -9.14 -6.39 0.40
CA THR A 128 -9.49 -5.43 -0.64
C THR A 128 -10.07 -6.15 -1.85
N PRO A 129 -11.25 -5.74 -2.35
CA PRO A 129 -11.86 -6.33 -3.54
C PRO A 129 -11.05 -6.02 -4.80
N LEU A 130 -11.52 -6.51 -5.93
CA LEU A 130 -10.91 -6.33 -7.24
C LEU A 130 -10.92 -4.84 -7.65
N HIS A 131 -9.75 -4.25 -7.85
CA HIS A 131 -9.62 -2.80 -8.10
C HIS A 131 -8.38 -2.45 -8.92
N GLN A 132 -8.32 -1.19 -9.32
CA GLN A 132 -7.12 -0.48 -9.80
C GLN A 132 -6.79 0.63 -8.80
N ASP A 133 -5.51 0.81 -8.48
CA ASP A 133 -5.08 1.88 -7.57
C ASP A 133 -5.21 3.28 -8.21
N TRP A 134 -5.12 3.38 -9.52
CA TRP A 134 -5.11 4.64 -10.27
C TRP A 134 -6.31 5.54 -9.97
N VAL A 135 -7.49 4.97 -9.86
CA VAL A 135 -8.76 5.71 -9.63
C VAL A 135 -8.71 6.52 -8.32
N SER A 136 -8.08 5.95 -7.29
CA SER A 136 -7.95 6.63 -5.98
C SER A 136 -6.83 7.66 -5.93
N MET A 137 -5.93 7.68 -6.91
CA MET A 137 -4.75 8.56 -6.92
C MET A 137 -4.79 9.63 -8.01
N LEU A 138 -5.48 9.37 -9.14
CA LEU A 138 -5.52 10.25 -10.31
C LEU A 138 -4.11 10.62 -10.82
N ALA A 139 -3.14 9.74 -10.61
CA ALA A 139 -1.74 9.92 -10.93
C ALA A 139 -1.48 9.91 -12.45
N SER A 140 -0.21 9.93 -12.88
CA SER A 140 0.17 9.68 -14.27
C SER A 140 -0.24 8.27 -14.72
N GLN A 141 -0.40 8.03 -16.01
CA GLN A 141 -0.78 6.72 -16.50
C GLN A 141 0.34 5.67 -16.36
N ASP A 142 1.58 6.13 -16.34
CA ASP A 142 2.78 5.31 -16.09
C ASP A 142 3.10 5.14 -14.58
N SER A 143 2.24 5.64 -13.70
CA SER A 143 2.41 5.54 -12.24
C SER A 143 2.48 4.10 -11.76
N ILE A 144 3.26 3.89 -10.69
CA ILE A 144 3.53 2.56 -10.13
C ILE A 144 3.30 2.51 -8.63
N VAL A 145 3.02 1.31 -8.17
CA VAL A 145 3.02 0.92 -6.76
C VAL A 145 4.24 0.06 -6.50
N VAL A 146 4.94 0.35 -5.42
CA VAL A 146 5.95 -0.54 -4.84
C VAL A 146 5.34 -1.14 -3.59
N TRP A 147 4.98 -2.40 -3.66
CA TRP A 147 4.41 -3.17 -2.57
C TRP A 147 5.45 -4.12 -1.98
N PHE A 148 5.48 -4.25 -0.67
CA PHE A 148 6.37 -5.19 0.02
C PHE A 148 5.76 -5.67 1.32
N PRO A 149 6.01 -6.95 1.68
CA PRO A 149 5.60 -7.50 2.96
C PRO A 149 6.58 -7.09 4.07
N LEU A 150 6.08 -6.96 5.30
CA LEU A 150 6.90 -6.79 6.49
C LEU A 150 6.99 -8.10 7.30
N ILE A 151 6.63 -9.21 6.69
CA ILE A 151 6.74 -10.58 7.19
C ILE A 151 7.07 -11.51 6.01
N ASP A 152 7.57 -12.71 6.26
CA ASP A 152 7.60 -13.74 5.24
C ASP A 152 6.15 -14.21 4.98
N LEU A 153 5.71 -14.15 3.71
CA LEU A 153 4.33 -14.45 3.37
C LEU A 153 4.16 -15.91 2.97
N GLU A 154 3.30 -16.59 3.67
CA GLU A 154 2.72 -17.86 3.27
C GLU A 154 1.38 -17.64 2.57
N ILE A 155 0.90 -18.65 1.85
CA ILE A 155 -0.39 -18.60 1.16
C ILE A 155 -1.55 -18.26 2.11
N GLY A 156 -1.48 -18.74 3.36
CA GLY A 156 -2.47 -18.48 4.41
C GLY A 156 -2.55 -17.03 4.89
N HIS A 157 -1.54 -16.18 4.60
CA HIS A 157 -1.62 -14.74 4.87
C HIS A 157 -2.43 -13.98 3.82
N GLY A 158 -2.92 -14.63 2.76
CA GLY A 158 -3.68 -14.00 1.69
C GLY A 158 -2.86 -13.00 0.87
N PRO A 159 -1.72 -13.39 0.27
CA PRO A 159 -0.93 -12.48 -0.56
C PRO A 159 -1.75 -11.90 -1.71
N VAL A 160 -1.30 -10.75 -2.23
CA VAL A 160 -1.99 -10.04 -3.32
C VAL A 160 -2.05 -10.91 -4.56
N ILE A 161 -3.18 -10.87 -5.24
CA ILE A 161 -3.45 -11.54 -6.50
C ILE A 161 -3.45 -10.47 -7.60
N PHE A 162 -2.62 -10.65 -8.61
CA PHE A 162 -2.51 -9.77 -9.76
C PHE A 162 -3.06 -10.46 -11.02
N TYR A 163 -3.50 -9.63 -11.97
CA TYR A 163 -3.95 -10.09 -13.29
C TYR A 163 -3.06 -9.47 -14.39
N PRO A 164 -1.89 -10.11 -14.70
CA PRO A 164 -0.94 -9.59 -15.66
C PRO A 164 -1.54 -9.25 -17.01
N GLY A 165 -1.14 -8.10 -17.57
CA GLY A 165 -1.66 -7.59 -18.84
C GLY A 165 -2.92 -6.73 -18.71
N SER A 166 -3.65 -6.76 -17.59
CA SER A 166 -4.90 -6.00 -17.41
C SER A 166 -4.71 -4.49 -17.38
N HIS A 167 -3.51 -4.00 -17.06
CA HIS A 167 -3.18 -2.57 -17.11
C HIS A 167 -3.32 -1.97 -18.51
N LYS A 168 -3.22 -2.80 -19.56
CA LYS A 168 -3.39 -2.40 -20.97
C LYS A 168 -4.83 -1.98 -21.30
N LEU A 169 -5.79 -2.27 -20.41
CA LEU A 169 -7.18 -1.81 -20.55
C LEU A 169 -7.34 -0.30 -20.24
N GLY A 170 -6.28 0.33 -19.67
CA GLY A 170 -6.38 1.69 -19.17
C GLY A 170 -7.26 1.80 -17.92
N PRO A 171 -7.69 3.02 -17.55
CA PRO A 171 -8.58 3.24 -16.41
C PRO A 171 -9.94 2.58 -16.62
N LEU A 172 -10.34 1.73 -15.68
CA LEU A 172 -11.67 1.10 -15.67
C LEU A 172 -12.62 1.93 -14.79
N THR A 173 -13.89 1.97 -15.20
CA THR A 173 -14.94 2.60 -14.39
C THR A 173 -15.22 1.73 -13.18
N ASP A 174 -14.96 2.26 -11.99
CA ASP A 174 -15.28 1.61 -10.74
C ASP A 174 -16.73 1.80 -10.31
N LYS A 175 -17.20 0.91 -9.46
CA LYS A 175 -18.43 1.07 -8.69
C LYS A 175 -18.06 1.13 -7.23
N LEU A 176 -18.55 2.15 -6.53
CA LEU A 176 -18.42 2.23 -5.09
C LEU A 176 -19.38 1.23 -4.44
N GLU A 177 -18.83 0.10 -4.02
CA GLU A 177 -19.56 -0.86 -3.20
C GLU A 177 -18.93 -0.93 -1.81
N ASN A 178 -19.73 -0.74 -0.77
CA ASN A 178 -19.28 -0.77 0.63
C ASN A 178 -18.08 0.15 0.95
N GLY A 179 -17.95 1.27 0.24
CA GLY A 179 -16.84 2.22 0.43
C GLY A 179 -15.54 1.87 -0.30
N PHE A 180 -15.53 0.82 -1.11
CA PHE A 180 -14.40 0.42 -1.96
C PHE A 180 -14.75 0.54 -3.42
N ALA A 181 -13.81 0.99 -4.23
CA ALA A 181 -13.91 1.08 -5.67
C ALA A 181 -13.65 -0.32 -6.28
N GLU A 182 -14.70 -1.04 -6.63
CA GLU A 182 -14.59 -2.33 -7.32
C GLU A 182 -14.74 -2.14 -8.82
N VAL A 183 -13.87 -2.77 -9.62
CA VAL A 183 -13.92 -2.70 -11.08
C VAL A 183 -14.65 -3.91 -11.68
N PRO A 184 -15.50 -3.71 -12.70
CA PRO A 184 -16.08 -4.81 -13.46
C PRO A 184 -15.00 -5.45 -14.32
N PHE A 185 -14.56 -6.66 -13.96
CA PHE A 185 -13.45 -7.33 -14.61
C PHE A 185 -13.67 -8.84 -14.69
N ASP A 186 -13.48 -9.40 -15.88
CA ASP A 186 -13.53 -10.84 -16.09
C ASP A 186 -12.18 -11.48 -15.76
N ARG A 187 -12.08 -12.06 -14.56
CA ARG A 187 -10.88 -12.76 -14.09
C ARG A 187 -10.44 -13.90 -14.99
N SER A 188 -11.40 -14.53 -15.71
CA SER A 188 -11.10 -15.71 -16.54
C SER A 188 -10.35 -15.37 -17.82
N ALA A 189 -10.41 -14.10 -18.25
CA ALA A 189 -9.75 -13.61 -19.47
C ALA A 189 -8.25 -13.32 -19.27
N TYR A 190 -7.73 -13.38 -18.04
CA TYR A 190 -6.35 -13.00 -17.71
C TYR A 190 -5.65 -14.07 -16.88
N PRO A 191 -4.33 -14.23 -17.02
CA PRO A 191 -3.57 -15.09 -16.15
C PRO A 191 -3.64 -14.55 -14.70
N LYS A 192 -3.68 -15.47 -13.74
CA LYS A 192 -3.63 -15.15 -12.32
C LYS A 192 -2.18 -15.31 -11.83
N LEU A 193 -1.63 -14.25 -11.23
CA LEU A 193 -0.33 -14.27 -10.57
C LEU A 193 -0.51 -13.97 -9.08
N GLN A 194 -0.07 -14.89 -8.25
CA GLN A 194 0.02 -14.71 -6.80
C GLN A 194 1.45 -15.06 -6.39
N PRO A 195 2.36 -14.06 -6.39
CA PRO A 195 3.77 -14.33 -6.18
C PRO A 195 4.05 -14.75 -4.73
N GLU A 196 5.00 -15.66 -4.57
CA GLU A 196 5.65 -15.90 -3.29
C GLU A 196 6.62 -14.74 -3.02
N VAL A 197 6.43 -14.06 -1.91
CA VAL A 197 7.26 -12.90 -1.52
C VAL A 197 7.58 -12.94 -0.04
N ASN A 198 8.83 -12.68 0.27
CA ASN A 198 9.36 -12.69 1.62
C ASN A 198 9.76 -11.28 2.06
N MET A 199 10.03 -11.11 3.31
CA MET A 199 10.55 -9.86 3.84
C MET A 199 11.85 -9.47 3.15
N GLY A 200 11.89 -8.27 2.58
CA GLY A 200 13.00 -7.77 1.77
C GLY A 200 12.74 -7.80 0.26
N ASP A 201 11.79 -8.63 -0.22
CA ASP A 201 11.35 -8.61 -1.61
C ASP A 201 10.43 -7.41 -1.87
N ILE A 202 10.39 -6.95 -3.12
CA ILE A 202 9.42 -5.94 -3.56
C ILE A 202 8.65 -6.44 -4.79
N VAL A 203 7.39 -6.03 -4.86
CA VAL A 203 6.55 -6.19 -6.06
C VAL A 203 6.25 -4.80 -6.59
N ILE A 204 6.66 -4.53 -7.82
CA ILE A 204 6.35 -3.28 -8.51
C ILE A 204 5.28 -3.53 -9.55
N PHE A 205 4.23 -2.74 -9.54
CA PHE A 205 3.16 -2.89 -10.51
C PHE A 205 2.54 -1.56 -10.92
N SER A 206 1.97 -1.53 -12.13
CA SER A 206 1.23 -0.38 -12.65
C SER A 206 0.00 -0.10 -11.78
N THR A 207 -0.27 1.17 -11.48
CA THR A 207 -1.50 1.56 -10.79
C THR A 207 -2.78 1.21 -11.55
N LEU A 208 -2.64 0.96 -12.86
CA LEU A 208 -3.72 0.47 -13.74
C LEU A 208 -3.88 -1.05 -13.75
N LEU A 209 -2.97 -1.79 -13.08
CA LEU A 209 -3.07 -3.25 -13.01
C LEU A 209 -4.24 -3.65 -12.10
N VAL A 210 -5.14 -4.48 -12.61
CA VAL A 210 -6.22 -5.04 -11.80
C VAL A 210 -5.65 -6.06 -10.82
N HIS A 211 -6.01 -5.92 -9.55
CA HIS A 211 -5.55 -6.79 -8.49
C HIS A 211 -6.55 -6.85 -7.33
N GLU A 212 -6.38 -7.83 -6.45
CA GLU A 212 -7.20 -8.01 -5.25
C GLU A 212 -6.39 -8.64 -4.11
N SER A 213 -6.91 -8.57 -2.90
CA SER A 213 -6.32 -9.30 -1.77
C SER A 213 -6.66 -10.79 -1.85
N GLY A 214 -5.70 -11.66 -1.55
CA GLY A 214 -5.96 -13.07 -1.27
C GLY A 214 -6.71 -13.26 0.06
N VAL A 215 -7.21 -14.46 0.29
CA VAL A 215 -7.95 -14.82 1.50
C VAL A 215 -6.99 -15.13 2.65
N ILE A 216 -7.17 -14.46 3.79
CA ILE A 216 -6.43 -14.78 5.01
C ILE A 216 -7.07 -16.00 5.67
N THR A 217 -6.31 -17.07 5.82
CA THR A 217 -6.78 -18.35 6.39
C THR A 217 -6.00 -18.79 7.62
N ASN A 218 -4.87 -18.15 7.91
CA ASN A 218 -4.09 -18.37 9.13
C ASN A 218 -4.46 -17.35 10.21
N ASN A 219 -3.97 -17.60 11.44
CA ASN A 219 -4.22 -16.72 12.58
C ASN A 219 -3.06 -15.74 12.81
N GLN A 220 -2.59 -15.10 11.73
CA GLN A 220 -1.50 -14.15 11.79
C GLN A 220 -1.89 -12.83 11.11
N ILE A 221 -1.37 -11.72 11.63
CA ILE A 221 -1.57 -10.41 11.01
C ILE A 221 -0.69 -10.31 9.76
N ARG A 222 -1.30 -10.06 8.60
CA ARG A 222 -0.55 -9.72 7.40
C ARG A 222 -0.09 -8.27 7.47
N TRP A 223 1.22 -8.08 7.62
CA TRP A 223 1.85 -6.77 7.56
C TRP A 223 2.40 -6.52 6.15
N SER A 224 2.01 -5.42 5.54
CA SER A 224 2.50 -5.00 4.22
C SER A 224 2.52 -3.49 4.09
N SER A 225 3.29 -2.98 3.14
CA SER A 225 3.36 -1.56 2.84
C SER A 225 3.26 -1.28 1.35
N HIS A 226 2.78 -0.09 1.04
CA HIS A 226 2.64 0.43 -0.32
C HIS A 226 3.28 1.81 -0.41
N LEU A 227 4.18 1.98 -1.36
CA LEU A 227 4.72 3.26 -1.79
C LEU A 227 4.23 3.52 -3.20
N ARG A 228 3.76 4.72 -3.49
CA ARG A 228 3.14 5.03 -4.77
C ARG A 228 3.80 6.23 -5.41
N TYR A 229 4.26 6.02 -6.66
CA TYR A 229 5.00 7.04 -7.40
C TYR A 229 4.28 7.36 -8.70
N THR A 230 4.24 8.67 -9.02
CA THR A 230 3.75 9.22 -10.28
C THR A 230 4.89 9.93 -10.99
N ASN A 231 4.77 10.11 -12.30
CA ASN A 231 5.75 10.82 -13.11
C ASN A 231 5.30 12.25 -13.35
N MET A 232 6.08 13.21 -12.86
CA MET A 232 5.79 14.64 -13.03
C MET A 232 5.84 15.10 -14.51
N GLU A 233 6.56 14.38 -15.37
CA GLU A 233 6.69 14.71 -16.79
C GLU A 233 5.72 13.97 -17.70
N ASP A 234 4.81 13.14 -17.16
CA ASP A 234 3.76 12.52 -17.97
C ASP A 234 2.83 13.59 -18.54
N VAL A 235 2.63 13.55 -19.87
CA VAL A 235 1.90 14.58 -20.62
C VAL A 235 0.45 14.68 -20.15
N ASP A 236 -0.24 13.54 -19.98
CA ASP A 236 -1.63 13.52 -19.51
C ASP A 236 -1.76 14.09 -18.10
N PHE A 237 -0.80 13.76 -17.21
CA PHE A 237 -0.80 14.27 -15.84
C PHE A 237 -0.57 15.80 -15.79
N VAL A 238 0.31 16.31 -16.65
CA VAL A 238 0.54 17.77 -16.82
C VAL A 238 -0.72 18.45 -17.35
N GLU A 239 -1.33 17.92 -18.41
CA GLU A 239 -2.55 18.49 -19.04
C GLU A 239 -3.74 18.52 -18.08
N ARG A 240 -3.85 17.53 -17.18
CA ARG A 240 -4.87 17.51 -16.12
C ARG A 240 -4.58 18.44 -14.94
N GLY A 241 -3.46 19.16 -14.95
CA GLY A 241 -3.08 20.13 -13.91
C GLY A 241 -2.65 19.49 -12.59
N PHE A 242 -2.00 18.33 -12.63
CA PHE A 242 -1.51 17.59 -11.44
C PHE A 242 -2.61 17.30 -10.41
N PRO A 243 -3.67 16.59 -10.76
CA PRO A 243 -4.74 16.30 -9.81
C PRO A 243 -4.22 15.49 -8.63
N SER A 244 -4.69 15.82 -7.43
CA SER A 244 -4.36 15.09 -6.22
C SER A 244 -5.61 14.89 -5.37
N PRO A 245 -6.07 13.67 -5.16
CA PRO A 245 -7.26 13.38 -4.38
C PRO A 245 -7.04 13.61 -2.87
N TYR A 246 -5.77 13.69 -2.43
CA TYR A 246 -5.40 13.80 -1.02
C TYR A 246 -5.13 15.23 -0.55
N ILE A 247 -5.56 16.25 -1.30
CA ILE A 247 -5.54 17.62 -0.80
C ILE A 247 -6.64 17.76 0.24
N ASN A 248 -6.29 17.57 1.49
CA ASN A 248 -7.15 17.88 2.62
C ASN A 248 -7.29 19.40 2.71
N LYS A 249 -8.44 19.91 2.29
CA LYS A 249 -8.86 21.27 2.70
C LYS A 249 -9.50 21.14 4.08
N PRO A 250 -8.97 21.80 5.14
CA PRO A 250 -9.67 21.83 6.41
C PRO A 250 -11.05 22.47 6.20
N SER A 251 -12.08 21.92 6.85
CA SER A 251 -13.42 22.49 6.80
C SER A 251 -13.40 23.90 7.38
N GLN A 252 -14.25 24.80 6.88
CA GLN A 252 -14.37 26.16 7.43
C GLN A 252 -14.67 26.12 8.93
N GLU A 253 -15.50 25.20 9.38
CA GLU A 253 -15.81 24.98 10.79
C GLU A 253 -14.55 24.68 11.63
N LEU A 254 -13.63 23.86 11.09
CA LEU A 254 -12.37 23.57 11.76
C LEU A 254 -11.46 24.80 11.82
N ILE A 255 -11.40 25.57 10.74
CA ILE A 255 -10.63 26.81 10.66
C ILE A 255 -11.17 27.81 11.69
N ASP A 256 -12.47 28.03 11.72
CA ASP A 256 -13.14 28.95 12.63
C ASP A 256 -12.92 28.57 14.09
N LYS A 257 -12.99 27.27 14.41
CA LYS A 257 -12.73 26.75 15.76
C LYS A 257 -11.33 27.09 16.28
N TYR A 258 -10.32 27.17 15.41
CA TYR A 258 -8.93 27.48 15.80
C TYR A 258 -8.56 28.95 15.68
N LEU A 259 -9.15 29.69 14.73
CA LEU A 259 -8.87 31.11 14.54
C LEU A 259 -9.57 32.00 15.57
N HIS A 260 -10.69 31.57 16.10
CA HIS A 260 -11.48 32.34 17.10
C HIS A 260 -11.25 31.92 18.55
N LYS A 261 -10.27 31.05 18.82
CA LYS A 261 -9.75 30.83 20.17
C LYS A 261 -8.68 31.87 20.51
N LYS A 262 -9.09 33.11 20.62
CA LYS A 262 -8.30 34.18 21.28
C LYS A 262 -9.08 34.72 22.44
#